data_ffcc23f26206bab3006b066e41e4143e
#
_entry.id   ffcc23f26206bab3006b066e41e4143e
#
_cell.length_a   1.000
_cell.length_b   1.000
_cell.length_c   1.000
_cell.angle_alpha   90.00
_cell.angle_beta   90.00
_cell.angle_gamma   90.00
#
_symmetry.space_group_name_H-M   'P 1'
#
loop_
_entity.id
_entity.type
_entity.pdbx_description
1 polymer ?
#
loop_
_entity_poly.entity_id
_entity_poly.type
_entity_poly.pdbx_seq_one_letter_code
_entity_poly.pdbx_strand_id
1 'polypeptide(L)' 'MGKKKITYKDVDWELYRDNVEANISNERIWGLGGNEFADDNISALENELDMIDNEEFEELFNMYDIDVWNDYLKC' A
#
# COMPACT_ATOMS: atom_id res chain seq x y z
N MET A 1 27.28 2.89 -9.62
CA MET A 1 27.05 2.65 -8.98
C MET A 1 26.16 2.31 -8.09
N GLY A 2 25.94 2.15 -7.27
CA GLY A 2 25.07 1.54 -6.36
C GLY A 2 23.67 2.11 -6.35
N LYS A 3 22.76 1.24 -6.07
CA LYS A 3 21.38 1.69 -5.88
C LYS A 3 21.32 2.47 -4.59
N LYS A 4 20.59 3.57 -4.59
CA LYS A 4 20.36 4.33 -3.39
C LYS A 4 19.55 3.48 -2.43
N LYS A 5 20.07 3.30 -1.23
CA LYS A 5 19.39 2.52 -0.21
C LYS A 5 18.29 3.38 0.43
N ILE A 6 17.06 2.92 0.31
CA ILE A 6 15.93 3.64 0.90
C ILE A 6 15.43 2.89 2.13
N THR A 7 14.76 3.63 3.00
CA THR A 7 14.16 3.08 4.21
C THR A 7 12.69 3.49 4.26
N TYR A 8 11.96 2.96 5.25
CA TYR A 8 10.55 3.33 5.40
C TYR A 8 10.37 4.84 5.62
N LYS A 9 11.40 5.52 6.12
CA LYS A 9 11.33 6.98 6.34
C LYS A 9 11.34 7.77 5.05
N ASP A 10 11.83 7.18 3.96
CA ASP A 10 11.88 7.82 2.66
C ASP A 10 10.57 7.72 1.90
N VAL A 11 9.65 6.88 2.36
CA VAL A 11 8.38 6.62 1.68
C VAL A 11 7.35 7.69 2.03
N ASP A 12 6.66 8.17 1.00
CA ASP A 12 5.54 9.10 1.18
C ASP A 12 4.29 8.27 1.52
N TRP A 13 4.08 8.04 2.81
CA TRP A 13 2.98 7.19 3.27
C TRP A 13 1.60 7.79 2.98
N GLU A 14 1.52 9.10 2.89
CA GLU A 14 0.27 9.76 2.54
C GLU A 14 -0.12 9.42 1.10
N LEU A 15 0.83 9.46 0.19
CA LEU A 15 0.62 9.08 -1.19
C LEU A 15 0.23 7.59 -1.30
N TYR A 16 0.94 6.74 -0.58
CA TYR A 16 0.67 5.31 -0.59
C TYR A 16 -0.73 5.04 -0.03
N ARG A 17 -1.09 5.70 1.05
CA ARG A 17 -2.41 5.56 1.65
C ARG A 17 -3.52 5.93 0.67
N ASP A 18 -3.35 7.06 -0.03
CA ASP A 18 -4.31 7.49 -1.03
C ASP A 18 -4.47 6.44 -2.13
N ASN A 19 -3.36 5.84 -2.53
CA ASN A 19 -3.37 4.80 -3.55
C ASN A 19 -4.14 3.58 -3.06
N VAL A 20 -3.89 3.16 -1.82
CA VAL A 20 -4.59 2.01 -1.23
C VAL A 20 -6.09 2.28 -1.15
N GLU A 21 -6.48 3.48 -0.73
CA GLU A 21 -7.89 3.85 -0.66
C GLU A 21 -8.55 3.82 -2.03
N ALA A 22 -7.85 4.30 -3.04
CA ALA A 22 -8.36 4.26 -4.41
C ALA A 22 -8.55 2.81 -4.89
N ASN A 23 -7.62 1.94 -4.54
CA ASN A 23 -7.72 0.53 -4.89
C ASN A 23 -8.91 -0.14 -4.20
N ILE A 24 -9.16 0.22 -2.94
CA ILE A 24 -10.31 -0.30 -2.21
C ILE A 24 -11.61 0.12 -2.90
N SER A 25 -11.71 1.38 -3.31
CA SER A 25 -12.88 1.87 -4.03
C SER A 25 -13.09 1.10 -5.33
N ASN A 26 -12.01 0.86 -6.07
CA ASN A 26 -12.09 0.10 -7.32
C ASN A 26 -12.57 -1.33 -7.07
N GLU A 27 -12.04 -1.98 -6.03
CA GLU A 27 -12.43 -3.35 -5.72
C GLU A 27 -13.89 -3.43 -5.29
N ARG A 28 -14.39 -2.43 -4.59
CA ARG A 28 -15.81 -2.38 -4.20
C ARG A 28 -16.70 -2.29 -5.43
N ILE A 29 -16.30 -1.50 -6.42
CA ILE A 29 -17.04 -1.39 -7.67
C ILE A 29 -17.07 -2.73 -8.39
N TRP A 30 -15.92 -3.41 -8.47
CA TRP A 30 -15.84 -4.73 -9.08
C TRP A 30 -16.62 -5.77 -8.29
N GLY A 31 -16.64 -5.64 -6.96
CA GLY A 31 -17.40 -6.55 -6.09
C GLY A 31 -18.89 -6.49 -6.35
N LEU A 32 -19.40 -5.33 -6.72
CA LEU A 32 -20.81 -5.19 -7.06
C LEU A 32 -21.19 -5.99 -8.32
N GLY A 33 -20.18 -6.29 -9.13
CA GLY A 33 -20.38 -7.13 -10.31
C GLY A 33 -20.28 -8.63 -10.04
N GLY A 34 -20.12 -9.03 -8.76
CA GLY A 34 -20.07 -10.44 -8.40
C GLY A 34 -18.68 -11.06 -8.38
N ASN A 35 -17.65 -10.24 -8.28
CA ASN A 35 -16.27 -10.74 -8.21
C ASN A 35 -15.97 -11.28 -6.81
N GLU A 36 -15.81 -12.59 -6.70
CA GLU A 36 -15.57 -13.25 -5.41
C GLU A 36 -14.24 -12.87 -4.78
N PHE A 37 -13.25 -12.49 -5.58
CA PHE A 37 -11.92 -12.17 -5.09
C PHE A 37 -11.82 -10.74 -4.55
N ALA A 38 -12.80 -9.91 -4.79
CA ALA A 38 -12.79 -8.52 -4.33
C ALA A 38 -12.70 -8.41 -2.81
N ASP A 39 -13.42 -9.28 -2.09
CA ASP A 39 -13.43 -9.27 -0.63
C ASP A 39 -12.04 -9.53 -0.04
N ASP A 40 -11.32 -10.50 -0.62
CA ASP A 40 -9.96 -10.83 -0.14
C ASP A 40 -9.00 -9.66 -0.41
N ASN A 41 -9.13 -9.05 -1.58
CA ASN A 41 -8.30 -7.90 -1.93
C ASN A 41 -8.58 -6.71 -1.03
N ILE A 42 -9.86 -6.45 -0.76
CA ILE A 42 -10.25 -5.36 0.14
C ILE A 42 -9.72 -5.59 1.54
N SER A 43 -9.81 -6.82 2.05
CA SER A 43 -9.30 -7.15 3.38
C SER A 43 -7.80 -6.87 3.48
N ALA A 44 -7.04 -7.27 2.47
CA ALA A 44 -5.60 -7.04 2.45
C ALA A 44 -5.29 -5.54 2.43
N LEU A 45 -6.01 -4.77 1.63
CA LEU A 45 -5.79 -3.34 1.53
C LEU A 45 -6.18 -2.62 2.82
N GLU A 46 -7.28 -3.03 3.45
CA GLU A 46 -7.69 -2.45 4.72
C GLU A 46 -6.67 -2.75 5.81
N ASN A 47 -6.05 -3.93 5.78
CA ASN A 47 -5.00 -4.26 6.73
C ASN A 47 -3.80 -3.32 6.56
N GLU A 48 -3.46 -2.98 5.33
CA GLU A 48 -2.38 -2.02 5.08
C GLU A 48 -2.73 -0.63 5.63
N LEU A 49 -3.98 -0.21 5.49
CA LEU A 49 -4.42 1.06 6.07
C LEU A 49 -4.31 1.05 7.59
N ASP A 50 -4.68 -0.05 8.22
CA ASP A 50 -4.53 -0.21 9.67
C ASP A 50 -3.07 -0.07 10.09
N MET A 51 -2.16 -0.69 9.34
CA MET A 51 -0.74 -0.60 9.64
C MET A 51 -0.25 0.84 9.53
N ILE A 52 -0.71 1.58 8.54
CA ILE A 52 -0.35 2.98 8.37
C ILE A 52 -0.89 3.82 9.53
N ASP A 53 -2.15 3.60 9.91
CA ASP A 53 -2.77 4.33 11.02
C ASP A 53 -2.09 4.04 12.37
N ASN A 54 -1.55 2.83 12.51
CA ASN A 54 -0.83 2.43 13.73
C ASN A 54 0.66 2.77 13.68
N GLU A 55 1.09 3.42 12.60
CA GLU A 55 2.48 3.81 12.40
C GLU A 55 3.44 2.61 12.31
N GLU A 56 2.92 1.47 11.83
CA GLU A 56 3.71 0.26 11.62
C GLU A 56 4.40 0.29 10.25
N PHE A 57 5.03 1.42 9.95
CA PHE A 57 5.62 1.66 8.63
C PHE A 57 6.76 0.70 8.31
N GLU A 58 7.58 0.39 9.29
CA GLU A 58 8.71 -0.50 9.06
C GLU A 58 8.25 -1.89 8.67
N GLU A 59 7.25 -2.41 9.35
CA GLU A 59 6.71 -3.72 9.02
C GLU A 59 6.12 -3.74 7.63
N LEU A 60 5.32 -2.72 7.30
CA LEU A 60 4.71 -2.63 5.98
C LEU A 60 5.78 -2.49 4.90
N PHE A 61 6.80 -1.69 5.16
CA PHE A 61 7.90 -1.50 4.22
C PHE A 61 8.59 -2.84 3.90
N ASN A 62 8.78 -3.67 4.92
CA ASN A 62 9.46 -4.96 4.77
C ASN A 62 8.59 -6.04 4.10
N MET A 63 7.30 -5.80 3.98
CA MET A 63 6.40 -6.75 3.31
C MET A 63 6.62 -6.80 1.80
N TYR A 64 7.19 -5.75 1.23
CA TYR A 64 7.37 -5.62 -0.21
C TYR A 64 8.82 -5.32 -0.55
N ASP A 65 9.18 -5.56 -1.80
CA ASP A 65 10.52 -5.24 -2.29
C ASP A 65 10.72 -3.72 -2.40
N ILE A 66 11.98 -3.30 -2.35
CA ILE A 66 12.33 -1.89 -2.48
C ILE A 66 11.75 -1.28 -3.76
N ASP A 67 11.72 -2.06 -4.84
CA ASP A 67 11.22 -1.58 -6.14
C ASP A 67 9.78 -1.07 -6.04
N VAL A 68 8.96 -1.67 -5.18
CA VAL A 68 7.59 -1.24 -4.98
C VAL A 68 7.55 0.18 -4.40
N TRP A 69 8.46 0.45 -3.45
CA TRP A 69 8.46 1.73 -2.75
C TRP A 69 9.08 2.86 -3.53
N ASN A 70 9.82 2.56 -4.58
CA ASN A 70 10.40 3.59 -5.45
C ASN A 70 9.36 4.53 -6.04
N ASP A 71 8.15 4.03 -6.26
CA ASP A 71 7.05 4.85 -6.80
C ASP A 71 6.42 5.76 -5.76
N TYR A 72 6.75 5.58 -4.49
CA TYR A 72 6.15 6.31 -3.39
C TYR A 72 7.16 7.10 -2.56
N LEU A 73 8.29 7.40 -3.14
CA LEU A 73 9.34 8.14 -2.41
C LEU A 73 8.99 9.62 -2.29
N LYS A 74 9.37 10.19 -1.15
CA LYS A 74 9.26 11.63 -0.95
C LYS A 74 10.23 12.35 -1.87
N CYS A 75 9.77 13.46 -2.42
CA CYS A 75 10.62 14.27 -3.31
C CYS A 75 11.44 15.29 -2.54
#